data_5e89177e1752bc566796cb32d6497fc5
#
_entry.id   5e89177e1752bc566796cb32d6497fc5
#
_cell.length_a   1.000
_cell.length_b   1.000
_cell.length_c   1.000
_cell.angle_alpha   90.00
_cell.angle_beta   90.00
_cell.angle_gamma   90.00
#
_symmetry.space_group_name_H-M   'P 1'
#
loop_
_entity.id
_entity.type
_entity.pdbx_description
1 polymer ?
#
loop_
_entity_poly.entity_id
_entity_poly.type
_entity_poly.pdbx_seq_one_letter_code
_entity_poly.pdbx_strand_id
1 'polypeptide(L)'
;LKDRKFFSEGGAWANVNPQGGSNNTHVHGNCVLAACYYVQTHGADHGGALVFCDPRPGAVQYHPLIKEPNYINAQNIERFPNDHDLLLFPGWLPHRVALNKSKKRRISVAVNFNVGIIK
;
A
#
# COMPACT_ATOMS: atom_id res chain seq x y z
N LEU A 1 30.28 -8.03 -5.02
CA LEU A 1 29.38 -7.41 -4.02
C LEU A 1 29.96 -7.40 -2.60
N LYS A 2 30.95 -8.27 -2.28
CA LYS A 2 31.49 -8.43 -0.92
C LYS A 2 32.13 -7.17 -0.31
N ASP A 3 32.58 -6.24 -1.15
CA ASP A 3 33.33 -5.04 -0.68
C ASP A 3 32.53 -3.73 -0.82
N ARG A 4 31.22 -3.81 -1.15
CA ARG A 4 30.40 -2.62 -1.25
C ARG A 4 29.69 -2.34 0.05
N LYS A 5 29.83 -1.11 0.53
CA LYS A 5 29.07 -0.60 1.67
C LYS A 5 27.73 -0.09 1.18
N PHE A 6 26.68 -0.44 1.89
CA PHE A 6 25.32 0.03 1.63
C PHE A 6 24.89 0.94 2.77
N PHE A 7 24.10 1.93 2.45
CA PHE A 7 23.36 2.69 3.45
C PHE A 7 21.86 2.47 3.23
N SER A 8 21.08 2.53 4.30
CA SER A 8 19.63 2.60 4.22
C SER A 8 19.18 3.96 4.70
N GLU A 9 18.27 4.57 3.98
CA GLU A 9 17.64 5.83 4.32
C GLU A 9 16.13 5.61 4.33
N GLY A 10 15.44 6.20 5.28
CA GLY A 10 14.00 6.06 5.41
C GLY A 10 13.32 7.38 5.72
N GLY A 11 12.10 7.53 5.26
CA GLY A 11 11.19 8.62 5.62
C GLY A 11 9.88 8.05 6.13
N ALA A 12 9.28 8.71 7.11
CA ALA A 12 7.99 8.33 7.66
C ALA A 12 7.05 9.54 7.76
N TRP A 13 5.75 9.32 7.53
CA TRP A 13 4.72 10.33 7.70
C TRP A 13 3.38 9.71 8.09
N ALA A 14 2.56 10.48 8.80
CA ALA A 14 1.22 10.05 9.18
C ALA A 14 0.20 10.43 8.09
N ASN A 15 -0.71 9.50 7.81
CA ASN A 15 -1.90 9.72 7.00
C ASN A 15 -3.13 9.69 7.90
N VAL A 16 -3.92 10.75 7.87
CA VAL A 16 -5.17 10.86 8.61
C VAL A 16 -6.31 11.02 7.60
N ASN A 17 -7.10 9.97 7.42
CA ASN A 17 -8.24 9.95 6.53
C ASN A 17 -9.54 10.16 7.36
N PRO A 18 -10.17 11.33 7.32
CA PRO A 18 -11.49 11.52 7.92
C PRO A 18 -12.56 10.74 7.15
N GLN A 19 -13.81 10.79 7.60
CA GLN A 19 -14.93 10.25 6.81
C GLN A 19 -14.92 10.88 5.40
N GLY A 20 -15.03 10.04 4.36
CA GLY A 20 -14.92 10.46 2.96
C GLY A 20 -13.48 10.63 2.47
N GLY A 21 -12.48 10.51 3.32
CA GLY A 21 -11.07 10.57 2.92
C GLY A 21 -10.58 9.30 2.24
N SER A 22 -9.69 9.47 1.26
CA SER A 22 -9.04 8.40 0.49
C SER A 22 -7.66 8.85 0.03
N ASN A 23 -6.87 7.94 -0.53
CA ASN A 23 -5.62 8.28 -1.22
C ASN A 23 -5.67 7.72 -2.65
N ASN A 24 -5.28 8.53 -3.62
CA ASN A 24 -5.24 8.14 -5.03
C ASN A 24 -4.22 7.03 -5.27
N THR A 25 -4.39 6.30 -6.38
CA THR A 25 -3.41 5.29 -6.82
C THR A 25 -2.07 5.95 -7.10
N HIS A 26 -1.01 5.41 -6.50
CA HIS A 26 0.36 5.91 -6.63
C HIS A 26 1.38 4.80 -6.41
N VAL A 27 2.63 5.11 -6.67
CA VAL A 27 3.82 4.33 -6.35
C VAL A 27 4.81 5.20 -5.57
N HIS A 28 5.76 4.58 -4.89
CA HIS A 28 6.80 5.32 -4.18
C HIS A 28 8.09 5.35 -5.02
N GLY A 29 8.39 6.51 -5.63
CA GLY A 29 9.63 6.70 -6.37
C GLY A 29 10.87 6.56 -5.48
N ASN A 30 11.94 5.96 -6.03
CA ASN A 30 13.19 5.71 -5.31
C ASN A 30 13.03 4.95 -3.98
N CYS A 31 11.98 4.14 -3.85
CA CYS A 31 11.68 3.37 -2.67
C CYS A 31 11.78 1.88 -3.00
N VAL A 32 12.65 1.16 -2.31
CA VAL A 32 12.82 -0.28 -2.50
C VAL A 32 11.69 -1.02 -1.78
N LEU A 33 11.41 -0.63 -0.55
CA LEU A 33 10.39 -1.24 0.29
C LEU A 33 9.56 -0.15 0.98
N ALA A 34 8.25 -0.22 0.81
CA ALA A 34 7.28 0.60 1.54
C ALA A 34 6.68 -0.20 2.69
N ALA A 35 6.35 0.49 3.76
CA ALA A 35 5.63 -0.05 4.89
C ALA A 35 4.46 0.85 5.27
N CYS A 36 3.42 0.26 5.82
CA CYS A 36 2.30 0.99 6.40
C CYS A 36 1.91 0.36 7.74
N TYR A 37 2.10 1.12 8.82
CA TYR A 37 1.66 0.76 10.15
C TYR A 37 0.31 1.39 10.44
N TYR A 38 -0.62 0.62 10.98
CA TYR A 38 -1.99 1.05 11.22
C TYR A 38 -2.21 1.37 12.68
N VAL A 39 -2.38 2.66 12.97
CA VAL A 39 -2.64 3.15 14.33
C VAL A 39 -4.12 2.97 14.67
N GLN A 40 -5.00 3.24 13.72
CA GLN A 40 -6.45 3.17 13.90
C GLN A 40 -7.14 2.82 12.59
N THR A 41 -7.93 1.75 12.62
CA THR A 41 -8.76 1.25 11.51
C THR A 41 -10.18 0.98 12.01
N HIS A 42 -11.08 0.52 11.14
CA HIS A 42 -12.49 0.33 11.53
C HIS A 42 -13.11 -0.93 10.94
N GLY A 43 -12.28 -1.84 10.39
CA GLY A 43 -12.74 -3.08 9.77
C GLY A 43 -13.36 -2.90 8.38
N ALA A 44 -13.66 -4.02 7.73
CA ALA A 44 -14.08 -4.06 6.32
C ALA A 44 -15.37 -3.29 6.03
N ASP A 45 -16.33 -3.33 6.95
CA ASP A 45 -17.65 -2.71 6.77
C ASP A 45 -17.59 -1.17 6.68
N HIS A 46 -16.47 -0.59 7.14
CA HIS A 46 -16.26 0.85 7.18
C HIS A 46 -15.34 1.37 6.06
N GLY A 47 -14.94 0.53 5.11
CA GLY A 47 -14.05 0.92 4.02
C GLY A 47 -12.61 1.17 4.48
N GLY A 48 -11.89 2.05 3.79
CA GLY A 48 -10.51 2.39 4.14
C GLY A 48 -9.49 1.28 3.83
N ALA A 49 -9.82 0.33 2.95
CA ALA A 49 -8.92 -0.72 2.53
C ALA A 49 -7.63 -0.15 1.93
N LEU A 50 -6.51 -0.82 2.14
CA LEU A 50 -5.35 -0.69 1.27
C LEU A 50 -5.56 -1.59 0.06
N VAL A 51 -5.62 -0.98 -1.12
CA VAL A 51 -5.90 -1.68 -2.38
C VAL A 51 -4.62 -1.72 -3.20
N PHE A 52 -4.12 -2.93 -3.46
CA PHE A 52 -3.01 -3.16 -4.38
C PHE A 52 -3.56 -3.40 -5.78
N CYS A 53 -2.97 -2.73 -6.77
CA CYS A 53 -3.37 -2.82 -8.18
C CYS A 53 -2.35 -3.67 -8.94
N ASP A 54 -2.82 -4.49 -9.89
CA ASP A 54 -1.94 -5.28 -10.75
C ASP A 54 -1.08 -4.32 -11.60
N PRO A 55 0.25 -4.39 -11.50
CA PRO A 55 1.14 -3.49 -12.24
C PRO A 55 1.29 -3.85 -13.73
N ARG A 56 0.75 -4.98 -14.16
CA ARG A 56 0.88 -5.46 -15.54
C ARG A 56 -0.16 -4.79 -16.44
N PRO A 57 0.22 -3.97 -17.44
CA PRO A 57 -0.73 -3.24 -18.28
C PRO A 57 -1.74 -4.14 -19.00
N GLY A 58 -1.29 -5.32 -19.47
CA GLY A 58 -2.15 -6.28 -20.16
C GLY A 58 -3.24 -6.88 -19.27
N ALA A 59 -2.97 -7.06 -17.99
CA ALA A 59 -3.96 -7.58 -17.03
C ALA A 59 -5.10 -6.58 -16.78
N VAL A 60 -4.83 -5.27 -16.94
CA VAL A 60 -5.85 -4.22 -16.78
C VAL A 60 -6.71 -4.08 -18.03
N GLN A 61 -6.16 -4.33 -19.22
CA GLN A 61 -6.89 -4.22 -20.49
C GLN A 61 -7.78 -5.43 -20.80
N TYR A 62 -7.36 -6.61 -20.37
CA TYR A 62 -8.12 -7.84 -20.55
C TYR A 62 -8.70 -8.30 -19.22
N HIS A 63 -10.01 -8.16 -19.10
CA HIS A 63 -10.75 -8.60 -17.90
C HIS A 63 -11.57 -9.84 -18.26
N PRO A 64 -11.01 -11.06 -18.11
CA PRO A 64 -11.80 -12.27 -18.29
C PRO A 64 -12.92 -12.32 -17.27
N LEU A 65 -14.01 -13.01 -17.58
CA LEU A 65 -15.06 -13.29 -16.62
C LEU A 65 -14.51 -14.21 -15.52
N ILE A 66 -14.04 -13.61 -14.46
CA ILE A 66 -13.46 -14.31 -13.31
C ILE A 66 -14.56 -14.60 -12.32
N LYS A 67 -14.86 -15.86 -12.12
CA LYS A 67 -15.91 -16.29 -11.18
C LYS A 67 -15.46 -16.07 -9.74
N GLU A 68 -14.19 -16.36 -9.45
CA GLU A 68 -13.59 -16.21 -8.12
C GLU A 68 -12.22 -15.54 -8.25
N PRO A 69 -12.11 -14.25 -7.93
CA PRO A 69 -10.82 -13.53 -7.98
C PRO A 69 -9.87 -14.04 -6.86
N ASN A 70 -8.61 -14.17 -7.20
CA ASN A 70 -7.55 -14.57 -6.29
C ASN A 70 -6.26 -13.75 -6.58
N TYR A 71 -5.17 -14.02 -5.84
CA TYR A 71 -3.90 -13.29 -5.97
C TYR A 71 -3.23 -13.39 -7.36
N ILE A 72 -3.61 -14.35 -8.17
CA ILE A 72 -3.02 -14.57 -9.50
C ILE A 72 -3.80 -13.82 -10.58
N ASN A 73 -5.11 -13.72 -10.45
CA ASN A 73 -6.01 -13.25 -11.50
C ASN A 73 -6.80 -11.97 -11.17
N ALA A 74 -6.74 -11.49 -9.93
CA ALA A 74 -7.43 -10.26 -9.55
C ALA A 74 -6.66 -9.03 -10.03
N GLN A 75 -7.38 -8.05 -10.61
CA GLN A 75 -6.81 -6.75 -10.95
C GLN A 75 -6.48 -5.90 -9.72
N ASN A 76 -7.26 -6.06 -8.67
CA ASN A 76 -7.10 -5.36 -7.40
C ASN A 76 -7.23 -6.35 -6.25
N ILE A 77 -6.41 -6.17 -5.23
CA ILE A 77 -6.45 -6.94 -4.00
C ILE A 77 -6.66 -5.96 -2.85
N GLU A 78 -7.77 -6.11 -2.14
CA GLU A 78 -8.09 -5.32 -0.97
C GLU A 78 -7.56 -5.96 0.31
N ARG A 79 -6.97 -5.15 1.16
CA ARG A 79 -6.55 -5.51 2.50
C ARG A 79 -7.23 -4.61 3.50
N PHE A 80 -7.88 -5.20 4.49
CA PHE A 80 -8.48 -4.51 5.63
C PHE A 80 -7.62 -4.81 6.86
N PRO A 81 -6.61 -3.97 7.11
CA PRO A 81 -5.74 -4.17 8.27
C PRO A 81 -6.49 -3.95 9.57
N ASN A 82 -6.02 -4.61 10.62
CA ASN A 82 -6.41 -4.32 11.99
C ASN A 82 -5.53 -3.22 12.58
N ASP A 83 -5.94 -2.69 13.72
CA ASP A 83 -5.08 -1.80 14.52
C ASP A 83 -3.80 -2.56 14.88
N HIS A 84 -2.68 -1.87 14.76
CA HIS A 84 -1.32 -2.38 14.99
C HIS A 84 -0.75 -3.35 13.95
N ASP A 85 -1.47 -3.63 12.87
CA ASP A 85 -0.88 -4.34 11.74
C ASP A 85 0.22 -3.50 11.07
N LEU A 86 1.24 -4.20 10.55
CA LEU A 86 2.27 -3.64 9.71
C LEU A 86 2.27 -4.38 8.37
N LEU A 87 1.98 -3.67 7.29
CA LEU A 87 2.07 -4.20 5.93
C LEU A 87 3.35 -3.72 5.26
N LEU A 88 4.08 -4.66 4.64
CA LEU A 88 5.29 -4.41 3.87
C LEU A 88 5.04 -4.78 2.41
N PHE A 89 5.45 -3.93 1.49
CA PHE A 89 5.30 -4.17 0.05
C PHE A 89 6.35 -3.41 -0.76
N PRO A 90 6.67 -3.85 -1.99
CA PRO A 90 7.62 -3.15 -2.85
C PRO A 90 7.15 -1.73 -3.16
N GLY A 91 8.06 -0.75 -3.13
CA GLY A 91 7.71 0.64 -3.42
C GLY A 91 7.15 0.88 -4.82
N TRP A 92 7.48 0.01 -5.79
CA TRP A 92 6.98 0.08 -7.16
C TRP A 92 5.54 -0.45 -7.32
N LEU A 93 4.97 -1.13 -6.32
CA LEU A 93 3.63 -1.72 -6.42
C LEU A 93 2.56 -0.62 -6.36
N PRO A 94 1.75 -0.43 -7.43
CA PRO A 94 0.69 0.57 -7.42
C PRO A 94 -0.36 0.25 -6.36
N HIS A 95 -0.71 1.25 -5.57
CA HIS A 95 -1.69 1.07 -4.49
C HIS A 95 -2.43 2.36 -4.20
N ARG A 96 -3.55 2.23 -3.53
CA ARG A 96 -4.41 3.34 -3.10
C ARG A 96 -5.07 3.00 -1.77
N VAL A 97 -5.62 4.01 -1.11
CA VAL A 97 -6.50 3.84 0.05
C VAL A 97 -7.92 4.10 -0.39
N ALA A 98 -8.78 3.10 -0.22
CA ALA A 98 -10.21 3.22 -0.49
C ALA A 98 -10.89 4.20 0.50
N LEU A 99 -12.07 4.67 0.12
CA LEU A 99 -12.83 5.64 0.90
C LEU A 99 -13.06 5.16 2.34
N ASN A 100 -12.71 5.98 3.31
CA ASN A 100 -13.10 5.77 4.71
C ASN A 100 -14.58 6.13 4.88
N LYS A 101 -15.44 5.14 5.11
CA LYS A 101 -16.88 5.31 5.32
C LYS A 101 -17.23 5.55 6.79
N SER A 102 -16.29 5.28 7.71
CA SER A 102 -16.49 5.49 9.14
C SER A 102 -16.57 6.99 9.48
N LYS A 103 -17.37 7.33 10.48
CA LYS A 103 -17.36 8.66 11.10
C LYS A 103 -16.06 8.95 11.87
N LYS A 104 -15.29 7.91 12.19
CA LYS A 104 -13.99 8.01 12.88
C LYS A 104 -12.87 8.14 11.86
N ARG A 105 -11.77 8.78 12.25
CA ARG A 105 -10.57 8.93 11.42
C ARG A 105 -9.86 7.58 11.30
N ARG A 106 -9.43 7.23 10.08
CA ARG A 106 -8.45 6.18 9.84
C ARG A 106 -7.06 6.79 9.91
N ILE A 107 -6.17 6.21 10.72
CA ILE A 107 -4.83 6.73 10.96
C ILE A 107 -3.81 5.65 10.66
N SER A 108 -2.85 5.97 9.79
CA SER A 108 -1.73 5.10 9.47
C SER A 108 -0.44 5.88 9.35
N VAL A 109 0.69 5.20 9.56
CA VAL A 109 2.03 5.75 9.36
C VAL A 109 2.65 5.02 8.18
N ALA A 110 2.94 5.77 7.12
CA ALA A 110 3.67 5.25 5.96
C ALA A 110 5.17 5.44 6.16
N VAL A 111 5.94 4.46 5.73
CA VAL A 111 7.41 4.47 5.82
C VAL A 111 7.99 4.03 4.48
N ASN A 112 8.97 4.77 3.99
CA ASN A 112 9.76 4.41 2.81
C ASN A 112 11.17 4.01 3.22
N PHE A 113 11.66 2.92 2.65
CA PHE A 113 13.04 2.48 2.81
C PHE A 113 13.76 2.53 1.47
N ASN A 114 14.84 3.26 1.44
CA ASN A 114 15.76 3.38 0.31
C ASN A 114 17.08 2.69 0.63
N VAL A 115 17.73 2.16 -0.38
CA VAL A 115 19.05 1.57 -0.26
C VAL A 115 19.98 2.24 -1.26
N GLY A 116 21.09 2.75 -0.78
CA GLY A 116 22.14 3.32 -1.61
C GLY A 116 23.46 2.58 -1.45
N ILE A 117 24.36 2.76 -2.42
CA ILE A 117 25.73 2.22 -2.38
C ILE A 117 26.65 3.40 -2.02
N ILE A 118 27.45 3.23 -0.99
CA ILE A 118 28.54 4.16 -0.68
C ILE A 118 29.65 3.94 -1.69
N LYS A 119 29.98 4.98 -2.44
CA LYS A 119 31.10 4.97 -3.39
C LYS A 119 32.42 5.09 -2.66
#